data_78709484783b0c2ba35ba203227887fb
#
_entry.id   78709484783b0c2ba35ba203227887fb
#
_cell.length_a   1.000
_cell.length_b   1.000
_cell.length_c   1.000
_cell.angle_alpha   90.00
_cell.angle_beta   90.00
_cell.angle_gamma   90.00
#
_symmetry.space_group_name_H-M   'P 1'
#
loop_
_entity.id
_entity.type
_entity.pdbx_description
1 polymer ?
#
loop_
_entity_poly.entity_id
_entity_poly.type
_entity_poly.pdbx_seq_one_letter_code
_entity_poly.pdbx_strand_id
1 'polypeptide(L)'
;MGNMNSLSSPDLFENDGSLLESKKSTLMDQIESMMPAAVDGTDQLETVYIFDGMVVLNKIKLGPGIRNCLQLAKEFLKRVCPKDASEIRVVFDNYYERSLKSNTQSKRLFNTVSMQFEVQDDTVLEKVTMKKFLSHILTKQRITTYLGNYLVKMFVFMELPHAVSFQNKTISDIPEANLTALNDHNHEEADTLMILHAADVAYCDPKGDHLFS
;
A
#
# COMPACT_ATOMS: atom_id res chain seq x y z
N MET A 1 -23.50 16.87 -44.97
CA MET A 1 -23.32 17.68 -43.73
C MET A 1 -23.44 16.72 -42.56
N GLY A 2 -22.32 16.23 -42.07
CA GLY A 2 -22.27 15.26 -41.01
C GLY A 2 -22.12 15.98 -39.68
N ASN A 3 -23.02 15.72 -38.73
CA ASN A 3 -22.94 16.17 -37.35
C ASN A 3 -21.81 15.40 -36.64
N MET A 4 -20.72 16.08 -36.38
CA MET A 4 -19.74 15.62 -35.38
C MET A 4 -20.33 15.87 -33.98
N ASN A 5 -20.80 14.81 -33.34
CA ASN A 5 -21.04 14.84 -31.91
C ASN A 5 -19.69 14.96 -31.21
N SER A 6 -19.35 16.14 -30.71
CA SER A 6 -18.27 16.34 -29.77
C SER A 6 -18.60 15.57 -28.48
N LEU A 7 -17.84 14.54 -28.20
CA LEU A 7 -17.78 13.93 -26.86
C LEU A 7 -17.27 15.02 -25.91
N SER A 8 -18.18 15.62 -25.14
CA SER A 8 -17.81 16.49 -24.04
C SER A 8 -17.06 15.64 -23.01
N SER A 9 -15.82 16.02 -22.70
CA SER A 9 -15.11 15.52 -21.53
C SER A 9 -15.99 15.65 -20.30
N PRO A 10 -16.03 14.67 -19.39
CA PRO A 10 -16.77 14.82 -18.15
C PRO A 10 -16.26 16.06 -17.42
N ASP A 11 -17.17 16.96 -17.06
CA ASP A 11 -16.83 18.19 -16.34
C ASP A 11 -16.15 17.82 -15.01
N LEU A 12 -14.87 18.15 -14.89
CA LEU A 12 -14.08 17.98 -13.67
C LEU A 12 -14.41 19.03 -12.62
N PHE A 13 -15.29 19.96 -12.94
CA PHE A 13 -15.66 21.09 -12.08
C PHE A 13 -17.17 21.14 -11.87
N GLU A 14 -17.58 21.51 -10.67
CA GLU A 14 -18.95 21.86 -10.35
C GLU A 14 -19.33 23.19 -11.03
N ASN A 15 -20.64 23.49 -11.11
CA ASN A 15 -21.16 24.73 -11.74
C ASN A 15 -20.63 26.03 -11.09
N ASP A 16 -20.05 25.95 -9.89
CA ASP A 16 -19.43 27.06 -9.15
C ASP A 16 -17.90 27.17 -9.39
N GLY A 17 -17.33 26.30 -10.24
CA GLY A 17 -15.89 26.25 -10.54
C GLY A 17 -15.05 25.51 -9.51
N SER A 18 -15.64 24.88 -8.50
CA SER A 18 -14.94 24.00 -7.58
C SER A 18 -14.66 22.64 -8.23
N LEU A 19 -13.51 22.04 -7.91
CA LEU A 19 -13.20 20.65 -8.31
C LEU A 19 -14.23 19.71 -7.71
N LEU A 20 -14.83 18.85 -8.54
CA LEU A 20 -15.64 17.72 -8.09
C LEU A 20 -14.83 16.91 -7.07
N GLU A 21 -15.17 17.03 -5.80
CA GLU A 21 -14.61 16.13 -4.77
C GLU A 21 -15.16 14.73 -5.00
N SER A 22 -14.35 13.87 -5.61
CA SER A 22 -14.62 12.43 -5.63
C SER A 22 -14.56 11.93 -4.18
N LYS A 23 -15.72 11.75 -3.56
CA LYS A 23 -15.80 11.15 -2.22
C LYS A 23 -15.28 9.73 -2.36
N LYS A 24 -14.18 9.40 -1.67
CA LYS A 24 -13.63 8.04 -1.60
C LYS A 24 -14.72 7.01 -1.21
N SER A 25 -15.70 7.43 -0.40
CA SER A 25 -16.88 6.63 -0.06
C SER A 25 -17.72 6.22 -1.29
N THR A 26 -17.94 7.12 -2.25
CA THR A 26 -18.74 6.81 -3.44
C THR A 26 -18.06 5.78 -4.34
N LEU A 27 -16.73 5.82 -4.44
CA LEU A 27 -15.95 4.81 -5.15
C LEU A 27 -16.01 3.47 -4.42
N MET A 28 -15.90 3.46 -3.09
CA MET A 28 -16.02 2.25 -2.29
C MET A 28 -17.41 1.63 -2.42
N ASP A 29 -18.48 2.44 -2.35
CA ASP A 29 -19.86 1.99 -2.53
C ASP A 29 -20.07 1.37 -3.93
N GLN A 30 -19.46 1.94 -4.97
CA GLN A 30 -19.48 1.39 -6.32
C GLN A 30 -18.74 0.05 -6.42
N ILE A 31 -17.55 -0.05 -5.82
CA ILE A 31 -16.77 -1.30 -5.78
C ILE A 31 -17.56 -2.37 -5.03
N GLU A 32 -18.13 -2.06 -3.86
CA GLU A 32 -18.95 -2.98 -3.09
C GLU A 32 -20.18 -3.45 -3.88
N SER A 33 -20.83 -2.56 -4.65
CA SER A 33 -21.97 -2.92 -5.49
C SER A 33 -21.61 -3.82 -6.67
N MET A 34 -20.35 -3.83 -7.09
CA MET A 34 -19.82 -4.68 -8.17
C MET A 34 -19.30 -6.02 -7.66
N MET A 35 -19.12 -6.18 -6.34
CA MET A 35 -18.71 -7.45 -5.77
C MET A 35 -19.86 -8.45 -5.82
N PRO A 36 -19.64 -9.68 -6.30
CA PRO A 36 -20.66 -10.72 -6.23
C PRO A 36 -21.02 -10.98 -4.78
N ALA A 37 -22.31 -11.24 -4.52
CA ALA A 37 -22.77 -11.62 -3.18
C ALA A 37 -21.94 -12.81 -2.69
N ALA A 38 -21.49 -12.74 -1.44
CA ALA A 38 -20.68 -13.80 -0.83
C ALA A 38 -21.39 -15.14 -1.04
N VAL A 39 -20.72 -16.06 -1.74
CA VAL A 39 -21.22 -17.42 -1.94
C VAL A 39 -21.09 -18.13 -0.61
N ASP A 40 -22.22 -18.55 -0.04
CA ASP A 40 -22.31 -19.41 1.15
C ASP A 40 -21.76 -20.82 0.80
N GLY A 41 -20.45 -20.93 0.67
CA GLY A 41 -19.73 -22.17 0.38
C GLY A 41 -18.84 -22.52 1.55
N THR A 42 -19.05 -23.67 2.16
CA THR A 42 -18.26 -24.25 3.27
C THR A 42 -16.87 -24.78 2.88
N ASP A 43 -16.38 -24.43 1.72
CA ASP A 43 -14.97 -24.65 1.37
C ASP A 43 -14.13 -23.63 2.14
N GLN A 44 -13.01 -24.07 2.74
CA GLN A 44 -12.06 -23.16 3.40
C GLN A 44 -11.58 -22.14 2.37
N LEU A 45 -12.20 -20.95 2.39
CA LEU A 45 -11.80 -19.83 1.55
C LEU A 45 -10.38 -19.46 1.92
N GLU A 46 -9.49 -19.52 0.96
CA GLU A 46 -8.15 -19.01 1.13
C GLU A 46 -8.23 -17.50 1.43
N THR A 47 -7.76 -17.10 2.61
CA THR A 47 -7.86 -15.70 3.03
C THR A 47 -6.60 -14.94 2.63
N VAL A 48 -6.73 -14.07 1.64
CA VAL A 48 -5.67 -13.16 1.20
C VAL A 48 -5.80 -11.83 1.93
N TYR A 49 -4.74 -11.39 2.57
CA TYR A 49 -4.69 -10.09 3.25
C TYR A 49 -3.84 -9.10 2.45
N ILE A 50 -4.40 -7.92 2.15
CA ILE A 50 -3.68 -6.82 1.49
C ILE A 50 -3.57 -5.65 2.47
N PHE A 51 -2.35 -5.24 2.80
CA PHE A 51 -2.07 -4.19 3.78
C PHE A 51 -1.44 -2.95 3.13
N ASP A 52 -1.96 -1.77 3.49
CA ASP A 52 -1.21 -0.52 3.34
C ASP A 52 -0.11 -0.46 4.42
N GLY A 53 1.13 -0.61 3.99
CA GLY A 53 2.29 -0.65 4.89
C GLY A 53 2.47 0.65 5.67
N MET A 54 2.16 1.81 5.08
CA MET A 54 2.29 3.10 5.77
C MET A 54 1.18 3.31 6.81
N VAL A 55 -0.03 2.86 6.54
CA VAL A 55 -1.12 2.89 7.52
C VAL A 55 -0.79 2.00 8.71
N VAL A 56 -0.30 0.78 8.47
CA VAL A 56 0.14 -0.13 9.55
C VAL A 56 1.28 0.50 10.36
N LEU A 57 2.29 1.05 9.69
CA LEU A 57 3.45 1.67 10.35
C LEU A 57 3.03 2.86 11.24
N ASN A 58 2.16 3.72 10.74
CA ASN A 58 1.66 4.89 11.49
C ASN A 58 0.82 4.51 12.72
N LYS A 59 0.19 3.33 12.73
CA LYS A 59 -0.56 2.82 13.89
C LYS A 59 0.35 2.25 15.00
N ILE A 60 1.65 2.04 14.74
CA ILE A 60 2.60 1.58 15.75
C ILE A 60 3.02 2.74 16.63
N LYS A 61 2.84 2.58 17.94
CA LYS A 61 3.32 3.54 18.92
C LYS A 61 4.74 3.15 19.37
N LEU A 62 5.71 4.02 19.10
CA LEU A 62 7.06 3.86 19.63
C LEU A 62 7.02 4.05 21.17
N GLY A 63 7.62 3.14 21.90
CA GLY A 63 7.60 3.12 23.36
C GLY A 63 8.68 2.18 23.91
N PRO A 64 8.65 1.86 25.23
CA PRO A 64 9.71 1.10 25.90
C PRO A 64 10.00 -0.27 25.29
N GLY A 65 9.03 -0.86 24.58
CA GLY A 65 9.18 -2.15 23.89
C GLY A 65 9.80 -2.07 22.50
N ILE A 66 9.93 -0.86 21.93
CA ILE A 66 10.48 -0.63 20.58
C ILE A 66 11.60 0.40 20.67
N ARG A 67 12.82 -0.10 20.92
CA ARG A 67 14.01 0.74 21.15
C ARG A 67 14.83 0.99 19.88
N ASN A 68 14.70 0.11 18.88
CA ASN A 68 15.44 0.18 17.61
C ASN A 68 14.59 -0.28 16.41
N CYS A 69 15.15 -0.12 15.20
CA CYS A 69 14.43 -0.46 13.97
C CYS A 69 14.17 -1.96 13.83
N LEU A 70 15.01 -2.84 14.35
CA LEU A 70 14.75 -4.28 14.32
C LEU A 70 13.51 -4.66 15.17
N GLN A 71 13.37 -4.04 16.34
CA GLN A 71 12.18 -4.27 17.19
C GLN A 71 10.93 -3.68 16.53
N LEU A 72 11.05 -2.53 15.84
CA LEU A 72 9.98 -1.97 15.04
C LEU A 72 9.56 -2.92 13.91
N ALA A 73 10.51 -3.50 13.19
CA ALA A 73 10.22 -4.47 12.13
C ALA A 73 9.53 -5.74 12.64
N LYS A 74 9.95 -6.25 13.79
CA LYS A 74 9.29 -7.39 14.45
C LYS A 74 7.85 -7.06 14.86
N GLU A 75 7.62 -5.87 15.39
CA GLU A 75 6.26 -5.44 15.75
C GLU A 75 5.39 -5.21 14.51
N PHE A 76 5.98 -4.68 13.43
CA PHE A 76 5.31 -4.52 12.15
C PHE A 76 4.88 -5.89 11.57
N LEU A 77 5.80 -6.85 11.52
CA LEU A 77 5.53 -8.22 11.04
C LEU A 77 4.33 -8.84 11.78
N LYS A 78 4.27 -8.72 13.11
CA LYS A 78 3.14 -9.25 13.90
C LYS A 78 1.79 -8.68 13.48
N ARG A 79 1.76 -7.43 12.96
CA ARG A 79 0.52 -6.76 12.55
C ARG A 79 0.08 -7.12 11.15
N VAL A 80 1.03 -7.50 10.28
CA VAL A 80 0.74 -7.89 8.90
C VAL A 80 0.73 -9.40 8.70
N CYS A 81 0.82 -10.19 9.77
CA CYS A 81 0.81 -11.65 9.70
C CYS A 81 -0.33 -12.23 10.57
N PRO A 82 -1.60 -12.18 10.11
CA PRO A 82 -2.70 -12.88 10.75
C PRO A 82 -2.48 -14.40 10.72
N LYS A 83 -3.03 -15.10 11.71
CA LYS A 83 -2.84 -16.55 11.82
C LYS A 83 -3.57 -17.37 10.76
N ASP A 84 -4.62 -16.81 10.22
CA ASP A 84 -5.51 -17.40 9.23
C ASP A 84 -5.19 -16.97 7.80
N ALA A 85 -4.08 -16.25 7.59
CA ALA A 85 -3.65 -15.84 6.27
C ALA A 85 -3.13 -17.03 5.46
N SER A 86 -3.69 -17.24 4.27
CA SER A 86 -3.14 -18.12 3.24
C SER A 86 -2.12 -17.40 2.36
N GLU A 87 -2.31 -16.09 2.18
CA GLU A 87 -1.42 -15.22 1.41
C GLU A 87 -1.40 -13.81 2.03
N ILE A 88 -0.25 -13.15 1.98
CA ILE A 88 -0.09 -11.79 2.48
C ILE A 88 0.49 -10.88 1.41
N ARG A 89 -0.16 -9.74 1.18
CA ARG A 89 0.33 -8.68 0.32
C ARG A 89 0.53 -7.40 1.12
N VAL A 90 1.71 -6.80 1.02
CA VAL A 90 2.03 -5.53 1.71
C VAL A 90 2.49 -4.51 0.69
N VAL A 91 1.82 -3.37 0.67
CA VAL A 91 2.06 -2.30 -0.30
C VAL A 91 2.53 -1.06 0.44
N PHE A 92 3.67 -0.51 0.04
CA PHE A 92 4.17 0.76 0.55
C PHE A 92 4.05 1.86 -0.49
N ASP A 93 3.81 3.09 -0.04
CA ASP A 93 3.94 4.29 -0.87
C ASP A 93 5.34 4.40 -1.48
N ASN A 94 5.41 4.87 -2.71
CA ASN A 94 6.65 5.24 -3.35
C ASN A 94 6.99 6.71 -3.05
N TYR A 95 8.19 6.95 -2.55
CA TYR A 95 8.65 8.29 -2.18
C TYR A 95 9.72 8.76 -3.15
N TYR A 96 9.41 9.78 -3.96
CA TYR A 96 10.37 10.42 -4.86
C TYR A 96 10.77 11.79 -4.33
N GLU A 97 12.05 12.16 -4.43
CA GLU A 97 12.53 13.46 -3.99
C GLU A 97 11.86 14.65 -4.69
N ARG A 98 11.36 14.45 -5.92
CA ARG A 98 10.73 15.48 -6.75
C ARG A 98 9.21 15.29 -6.92
N SER A 99 8.56 14.55 -6.06
CA SER A 99 7.12 14.33 -6.19
C SER A 99 6.30 15.57 -5.83
N LEU A 100 5.10 15.68 -6.39
CA LEU A 100 4.14 16.72 -6.00
C LEU A 100 3.79 16.63 -4.52
N LYS A 101 3.77 15.43 -3.94
CA LYS A 101 3.62 15.18 -2.50
C LYS A 101 4.74 15.82 -1.69
N SER A 102 6.00 15.72 -2.13
CA SER A 102 7.15 16.31 -1.43
C SER A 102 7.04 17.83 -1.37
N ASN A 103 6.60 18.48 -2.43
CA ASN A 103 6.39 19.93 -2.49
C ASN A 103 5.27 20.42 -1.55
N THR A 104 4.17 19.66 -1.47
CA THR A 104 3.04 20.00 -0.57
C THR A 104 3.40 19.77 0.89
N GLN A 105 4.13 18.67 1.20
CA GLN A 105 4.61 18.39 2.56
C GLN A 105 5.69 19.39 2.99
N SER A 106 6.61 19.78 2.11
CA SER A 106 7.61 20.81 2.38
C SER A 106 6.97 22.16 2.74
N LYS A 107 5.89 22.55 2.06
CA LYS A 107 5.12 23.77 2.39
C LYS A 107 4.44 23.69 3.77
N ARG A 108 4.00 22.50 4.22
CA ARG A 108 3.38 22.30 5.54
C ARG A 108 4.41 22.24 6.67
N LEU A 109 5.66 21.89 6.35
CA LEU A 109 6.74 21.68 7.31
C LEU A 109 7.66 22.90 7.50
N PHE A 110 7.32 24.05 6.92
CA PHE A 110 8.15 25.29 6.97
C PHE A 110 8.56 25.72 8.39
N ASN A 111 7.91 25.19 9.43
CA ASN A 111 8.20 25.51 10.84
C ASN A 111 8.64 24.30 11.68
N THR A 112 8.93 23.12 11.07
CA THR A 112 9.37 21.94 11.84
C THR A 112 10.70 21.46 11.30
N VAL A 113 11.73 21.45 12.13
CA VAL A 113 13.02 20.83 11.79
C VAL A 113 12.77 19.35 11.53
N SER A 114 12.73 18.96 10.25
CA SER A 114 12.59 17.55 9.89
C SER A 114 13.93 16.86 10.12
N MET A 115 13.93 15.83 10.96
CA MET A 115 15.13 15.08 11.31
C MET A 115 15.25 13.87 10.39
N GLN A 116 16.38 13.76 9.71
CA GLN A 116 16.70 12.59 8.91
C GLN A 116 17.31 11.50 9.78
N PHE A 117 16.83 10.28 9.64
CA PHE A 117 17.38 9.10 10.30
C PHE A 117 18.00 8.15 9.27
N GLU A 118 19.13 7.57 9.63
CA GLU A 118 19.60 6.33 9.01
C GLU A 118 18.74 5.19 9.54
N VAL A 119 18.51 4.15 8.71
CA VAL A 119 17.65 3.03 9.09
C VAL A 119 18.43 1.73 8.95
N GLN A 120 18.82 1.19 10.11
CA GLN A 120 19.54 -0.07 10.28
C GLN A 120 18.96 -0.78 11.52
N ASP A 121 19.31 -2.04 11.74
CA ASP A 121 18.79 -2.86 12.83
C ASP A 121 18.92 -2.19 14.20
N ASP A 122 20.05 -1.57 14.46
CA ASP A 122 20.45 -0.94 15.74
C ASP A 122 20.07 0.55 15.83
N THR A 123 19.50 1.16 14.76
CA THR A 123 19.07 2.57 14.80
C THR A 123 18.14 2.82 15.97
N VAL A 124 18.58 3.69 16.89
CA VAL A 124 17.88 3.94 18.15
C VAL A 124 16.65 4.80 17.92
N LEU A 125 15.51 4.33 18.43
CA LEU A 125 14.20 4.99 18.38
C LEU A 125 13.71 5.47 19.74
N GLU A 126 14.54 5.36 20.79
CA GLU A 126 14.18 5.83 22.13
C GLU A 126 13.90 7.34 22.13
N LYS A 127 12.84 7.74 22.80
CA LYS A 127 12.40 9.14 22.90
C LYS A 127 12.03 9.81 21.54
N VAL A 128 11.88 9.01 20.48
CA VAL A 128 11.41 9.47 19.18
C VAL A 128 9.94 9.12 19.04
N THR A 129 9.12 10.05 18.56
CA THR A 129 7.73 9.74 18.18
C THR A 129 7.68 9.27 16.73
N MET A 130 6.72 8.41 16.37
CA MET A 130 6.55 7.96 14.98
C MET A 130 6.41 9.16 14.01
N LYS A 131 5.65 10.19 14.40
CA LYS A 131 5.50 11.43 13.62
C LYS A 131 6.86 12.11 13.37
N LYS A 132 7.75 12.19 14.36
CA LYS A 132 9.09 12.76 14.22
C LYS A 132 9.99 11.86 13.36
N PHE A 133 9.94 10.55 13.57
CA PHE A 133 10.71 9.57 12.79
C PHE A 133 10.36 9.63 11.30
N LEU A 134 9.07 9.70 10.98
CA LEU A 134 8.57 9.76 9.61
C LEU A 134 8.45 11.18 9.06
N SER A 135 9.02 12.20 9.70
CA SER A 135 8.92 13.59 9.22
C SER A 135 9.69 13.87 7.94
N HIS A 136 10.81 13.16 7.71
CA HIS A 136 11.69 13.37 6.56
C HIS A 136 11.45 12.33 5.47
N ILE A 137 11.39 12.78 4.19
CA ILE A 137 11.10 11.90 3.04
C ILE A 137 12.12 10.78 2.87
N LEU A 138 13.41 11.06 3.06
CA LEU A 138 14.46 10.04 2.97
C LEU A 138 14.35 9.00 4.09
N THR A 139 13.90 9.41 5.28
CA THR A 139 13.64 8.43 6.36
C THR A 139 12.47 7.54 6.00
N LYS A 140 11.38 8.09 5.41
CA LYS A 140 10.26 7.28 4.92
C LYS A 140 10.72 6.28 3.85
N GLN A 141 11.49 6.72 2.87
CA GLN A 141 12.03 5.87 1.82
C GLN A 141 12.91 4.75 2.39
N ARG A 142 13.78 5.07 3.33
CA ARG A 142 14.67 4.10 3.97
C ARG A 142 13.91 3.07 4.81
N ILE A 143 12.93 3.51 5.60
CA ILE A 143 12.15 2.60 6.44
C ILE A 143 11.24 1.69 5.61
N THR A 144 10.63 2.17 4.52
CA THR A 144 9.83 1.32 3.63
C THR A 144 10.71 0.27 2.95
N THR A 145 11.91 0.65 2.50
CA THR A 145 12.90 -0.30 1.96
C THR A 145 13.33 -1.33 2.99
N TYR A 146 13.66 -0.88 4.18
CA TYR A 146 14.11 -1.74 5.27
C TYR A 146 13.00 -2.74 5.67
N LEU A 147 11.78 -2.27 5.89
CA LEU A 147 10.63 -3.13 6.22
C LEU A 147 10.29 -4.07 5.06
N GLY A 148 10.28 -3.60 3.81
CA GLY A 148 10.01 -4.44 2.65
C GLY A 148 10.98 -5.62 2.56
N ASN A 149 12.30 -5.35 2.65
CA ASN A 149 13.31 -6.41 2.64
C ASN A 149 13.21 -7.35 3.86
N TYR A 150 12.88 -6.80 5.04
CA TYR A 150 12.69 -7.60 6.24
C TYR A 150 11.50 -8.53 6.11
N LEU A 151 10.36 -8.04 5.60
CA LEU A 151 9.14 -8.83 5.39
C LEU A 151 9.38 -9.98 4.40
N VAL A 152 9.94 -9.69 3.21
CA VAL A 152 10.26 -10.71 2.20
C VAL A 152 11.08 -11.83 2.84
N LYS A 153 12.16 -11.48 3.56
CA LYS A 153 13.01 -12.49 4.24
C LYS A 153 12.22 -13.31 5.26
N MET A 154 11.32 -12.67 6.02
CA MET A 154 10.56 -13.38 7.06
C MET A 154 9.45 -14.23 6.48
N PHE A 155 8.76 -13.79 5.44
CA PHE A 155 7.71 -14.58 4.78
C PHE A 155 8.29 -15.81 4.08
N VAL A 156 9.44 -15.68 3.38
CA VAL A 156 10.18 -16.82 2.84
C VAL A 156 10.56 -17.82 3.95
N PHE A 157 11.06 -17.33 5.10
CA PHE A 157 11.40 -18.19 6.23
C PHE A 157 10.19 -18.92 6.82
N MET A 158 9.01 -18.28 6.78
CA MET A 158 7.75 -18.85 7.28
C MET A 158 7.02 -19.70 6.23
N GLU A 159 7.56 -19.82 5.02
CA GLU A 159 6.93 -20.50 3.88
C GLU A 159 5.51 -19.96 3.60
N LEU A 160 5.31 -18.64 3.78
CA LEU A 160 4.02 -17.97 3.61
C LEU A 160 3.98 -17.25 2.26
N PRO A 161 3.06 -17.62 1.35
CA PRO A 161 2.87 -16.95 0.07
C PRO A 161 2.72 -15.44 0.24
N HIS A 162 3.49 -14.66 -0.52
CA HIS A 162 3.53 -13.22 -0.31
C HIS A 162 3.85 -12.41 -1.57
N ALA A 163 3.39 -11.15 -1.55
CA ALA A 163 3.84 -10.10 -2.46
C ALA A 163 4.08 -8.80 -1.68
N VAL A 164 5.28 -8.24 -1.80
CA VAL A 164 5.67 -7.02 -1.09
C VAL A 164 6.11 -5.97 -2.10
N SER A 165 5.37 -4.84 -2.16
CA SER A 165 5.65 -3.73 -3.07
C SER A 165 6.27 -2.54 -2.34
N PHE A 166 7.46 -2.14 -2.78
CA PHE A 166 8.22 -0.98 -2.29
C PHE A 166 9.24 -0.52 -3.33
N GLN A 167 9.57 0.76 -3.37
CA GLN A 167 10.55 1.32 -4.32
C GLN A 167 10.27 0.94 -5.78
N ASN A 168 9.04 1.05 -6.26
CA ASN A 168 8.60 0.71 -7.62
C ASN A 168 8.87 -0.74 -8.03
N LYS A 169 8.99 -1.62 -7.10
CA LYS A 169 9.12 -3.05 -7.39
C LYS A 169 8.25 -3.86 -6.46
N THR A 170 7.75 -4.95 -6.98
CA THR A 170 7.05 -5.99 -6.23
C THR A 170 7.94 -7.24 -6.19
N ILE A 171 8.17 -7.77 -5.01
CA ILE A 171 8.84 -9.05 -4.80
C ILE A 171 7.76 -10.02 -4.35
N SER A 172 7.63 -11.15 -5.05
CA SER A 172 6.64 -12.19 -4.76
C SER A 172 7.22 -13.57 -4.98
N ASP A 173 6.75 -14.52 -4.20
CA ASP A 173 6.97 -15.97 -4.40
C ASP A 173 5.68 -16.67 -4.87
N ILE A 174 4.62 -15.92 -5.15
CA ILE A 174 3.37 -16.43 -5.70
C ILE A 174 3.58 -16.72 -7.20
N PRO A 175 3.49 -18.00 -7.65
CA PRO A 175 3.83 -18.36 -9.04
C PRO A 175 2.95 -17.69 -10.10
N GLU A 176 1.67 -17.47 -9.77
CA GLU A 176 0.66 -16.94 -10.66
C GLU A 176 0.62 -15.40 -10.67
N ALA A 177 1.33 -14.73 -9.75
CA ALA A 177 1.30 -13.28 -9.64
C ALA A 177 1.82 -12.59 -10.91
N ASN A 178 1.03 -11.68 -11.46
CA ASN A 178 1.42 -10.90 -12.63
C ASN A 178 2.39 -9.77 -12.27
N LEU A 179 3.65 -10.13 -12.03
CA LEU A 179 4.70 -9.17 -11.65
C LEU A 179 4.90 -8.06 -12.69
N THR A 180 4.62 -8.30 -13.96
CA THR A 180 4.70 -7.25 -14.99
C THR A 180 3.67 -6.17 -14.72
N ALA A 181 2.41 -6.53 -14.49
CA ALA A 181 1.36 -5.56 -14.17
C ALA A 181 1.61 -4.85 -12.83
N LEU A 182 2.16 -5.58 -11.83
CA LEU A 182 2.45 -5.03 -10.52
C LEU A 182 3.72 -4.14 -10.47
N ASN A 183 4.60 -4.20 -11.48
CA ASN A 183 5.83 -3.41 -11.57
C ASN A 183 5.78 -2.33 -12.63
N ASP A 184 4.99 -2.51 -13.70
CA ASP A 184 4.90 -1.56 -14.82
C ASP A 184 3.88 -0.44 -14.50
N HIS A 185 4.16 0.34 -13.46
CA HIS A 185 3.32 1.45 -13.06
C HIS A 185 4.12 2.62 -12.49
N ASN A 186 3.60 3.84 -12.69
CA ASN A 186 4.14 5.07 -12.11
C ASN A 186 3.32 5.56 -10.90
N HIS A 187 2.67 4.63 -10.19
CA HIS A 187 1.82 5.00 -9.05
C HIS A 187 2.66 5.32 -7.81
N GLU A 188 2.50 6.53 -7.30
CA GLU A 188 3.13 6.99 -6.05
C GLU A 188 2.39 6.50 -4.81
N GLU A 189 1.06 6.31 -4.94
CA GLU A 189 0.17 6.00 -3.82
C GLU A 189 -0.10 4.51 -3.67
N ALA A 190 0.00 4.03 -2.44
CA ALA A 190 -0.31 2.65 -2.10
C ALA A 190 -1.76 2.28 -2.45
N ASP A 191 -2.72 3.21 -2.29
CA ASP A 191 -4.15 2.98 -2.58
C ASP A 191 -4.38 2.40 -3.99
N THR A 192 -3.74 2.98 -5.02
CA THR A 192 -3.87 2.51 -6.40
C THR A 192 -3.21 1.16 -6.60
N LEU A 193 -2.05 0.96 -6.01
CA LEU A 193 -1.31 -0.29 -6.12
C LEU A 193 -2.02 -1.43 -5.38
N MET A 194 -2.70 -1.14 -4.25
CA MET A 194 -3.54 -2.12 -3.55
C MET A 194 -4.69 -2.62 -4.44
N ILE A 195 -5.29 -1.76 -5.27
CA ILE A 195 -6.32 -2.16 -6.24
C ILE A 195 -5.74 -3.12 -7.27
N LEU A 196 -4.52 -2.87 -7.75
CA LEU A 196 -3.82 -3.78 -8.68
C LEU A 196 -3.54 -5.13 -8.02
N HIS A 197 -3.11 -5.15 -6.76
CA HIS A 197 -2.92 -6.39 -6.01
C HIS A 197 -4.24 -7.14 -5.81
N ALA A 198 -5.35 -6.44 -5.53
CA ALA A 198 -6.67 -7.06 -5.38
C ALA A 198 -7.16 -7.65 -6.71
N ALA A 199 -6.95 -6.94 -7.82
CA ALA A 199 -7.27 -7.45 -9.15
C ALA A 199 -6.43 -8.69 -9.50
N ASP A 200 -5.13 -8.67 -9.20
CA ASP A 200 -4.24 -9.80 -9.42
C ASP A 200 -4.70 -11.06 -8.66
N VAL A 201 -5.09 -10.92 -7.38
CA VAL A 201 -5.68 -12.02 -6.60
C VAL A 201 -6.94 -12.57 -7.28
N ALA A 202 -7.85 -11.69 -7.72
CA ALA A 202 -9.09 -12.10 -8.36
C ALA A 202 -8.87 -12.84 -9.70
N TYR A 203 -7.77 -12.53 -10.42
CA TYR A 203 -7.42 -13.22 -11.66
C TYR A 203 -6.66 -14.54 -11.42
N CYS A 204 -5.94 -14.66 -10.32
CA CYS A 204 -5.17 -15.85 -9.97
C CYS A 204 -6.00 -16.95 -9.30
N ASP A 205 -7.27 -16.68 -8.96
CA ASP A 205 -8.16 -17.72 -8.39
C ASP A 205 -8.59 -18.72 -9.48
N PRO A 206 -8.02 -19.95 -9.51
CA PRO A 206 -8.31 -20.93 -10.56
C PRO A 206 -9.72 -21.56 -10.44
N LYS A 207 -10.48 -21.22 -9.39
CA LYS A 207 -11.84 -21.71 -9.14
C LYS A 207 -12.91 -20.67 -9.55
N GLY A 208 -12.51 -19.47 -9.91
CA GLY A 208 -13.39 -18.45 -10.44
C GLY A 208 -13.72 -18.73 -11.91
N ASP A 209 -14.81 -19.43 -12.18
CA ASP A 209 -15.38 -19.52 -13.52
C ASP A 209 -15.48 -18.12 -14.13
N HIS A 210 -14.83 -17.94 -15.27
CA HIS A 210 -14.73 -16.76 -16.11
C HIS A 210 -15.91 -15.78 -15.99
N LEU A 211 -15.75 -14.72 -15.17
CA LEU A 211 -16.76 -13.67 -14.99
C LEU A 211 -16.67 -12.56 -16.06
N PHE A 212 -15.83 -12.74 -17.08
CA PHE A 212 -15.75 -11.81 -18.22
C PHE A 212 -15.66 -12.58 -19.55
N SER A 213 -16.81 -12.97 -20.06
CA SER A 213 -17.02 -13.28 -21.49
C SER A 213 -17.90 -12.21 -22.12
#